data_3deeb629fe72fc130d686c2d7b2b1d72
#
_entry.id   3deeb629fe72fc130d686c2d7b2b1d72
#
_cell.length_a   1.000
_cell.length_b   1.000
_cell.length_c   1.000
_cell.angle_alpha   90.00
_cell.angle_beta   90.00
_cell.angle_gamma   90.00
#
_symmetry.space_group_name_H-M   'P 1'
#
loop_
_entity.id
_entity.type
_entity.pdbx_description
1 polymer ?
#
loop_
_entity_poly.entity_id
_entity_poly.type
_entity_poly.pdbx_seq_one_letter_code
_entity_poly.pdbx_strand_id
1 'polypeptide(L)'
;PAMIVGYPRLNNNKLMNSAALISDGKISIIDKFHLPNYGVFDEQRVFNKDRMPGPILFKGIKIGLMICEDMWYPDVAESLQESGAELLIVINGSPFDQNKEDERLSVAVARVVETNLPLIYVNQIGGQDELVFDGGSFALDSSSKLKLQSSAWKEEINHIKIINNNNSLLDLSLSVVNKISVGLESKYSAMVLGLRDYVNKNKFKG
;
A
#
# COMPACT_ATOMS: atom_id res chain seq x y z
N PRO A 1 -1.21 0.49 20.71
CA PRO A 1 -1.19 0.96 19.32
C PRO A 1 -0.05 0.30 18.56
N ALA A 2 -0.18 0.22 17.23
CA ALA A 2 0.88 -0.24 16.34
C ALA A 2 1.00 0.70 15.14
N MET A 3 2.15 0.68 14.48
CA MET A 3 2.41 1.44 13.27
C MET A 3 3.11 0.55 12.25
N ILE A 4 2.72 0.66 10.98
CA ILE A 4 3.46 0.08 9.86
C ILE A 4 4.11 1.23 9.09
N VAL A 5 5.42 1.14 8.86
CA VAL A 5 6.19 2.18 8.18
C VAL A 5 7.19 1.56 7.21
N GLY A 6 7.28 2.13 6.00
CA GLY A 6 8.30 1.80 5.00
C GLY A 6 9.56 2.63 5.22
N TYR A 7 10.74 2.01 5.06
CA TYR A 7 12.02 2.69 5.22
C TYR A 7 13.18 1.94 4.54
N PRO A 8 14.26 2.63 4.13
CA PRO A 8 15.47 1.96 3.68
C PRO A 8 16.22 1.39 4.89
N ARG A 9 16.61 0.13 4.82
CA ARG A 9 17.31 -0.58 5.90
C ARG A 9 18.65 -1.14 5.43
N LEU A 10 19.69 -0.93 6.19
CA LEU A 10 20.97 -1.62 5.98
C LEU A 10 20.95 -2.97 6.71
N ASN A 11 21.13 -4.06 5.98
CA ASN A 11 21.19 -5.41 6.47
C ASN A 11 22.41 -6.14 5.89
N ASN A 12 23.39 -6.49 6.72
CA ASN A 12 24.64 -7.17 6.28
C ASN A 12 25.29 -6.47 5.07
N ASN A 13 25.46 -5.15 5.13
CA ASN A 13 26.01 -4.28 4.09
C ASN A 13 25.19 -4.25 2.78
N LYS A 14 23.94 -4.73 2.79
CA LYS A 14 22.98 -4.62 1.69
C LYS A 14 21.89 -3.63 2.06
N LEU A 15 21.60 -2.70 1.17
CA LEU A 15 20.47 -1.79 1.33
C LEU A 15 19.18 -2.50 0.90
N MET A 16 18.18 -2.49 1.76
CA MET A 16 16.89 -3.15 1.56
C MET A 16 15.78 -2.09 1.56
N ASN A 17 14.77 -2.28 0.72
CA ASN A 17 13.49 -1.58 0.84
C ASN A 17 12.63 -2.39 1.81
N SER A 18 12.39 -1.85 3.00
CA SER A 18 11.83 -2.61 4.13
C SER A 18 10.56 -1.95 4.66
N ALA A 19 9.72 -2.76 5.27
CA ALA A 19 8.61 -2.31 6.10
C ALA A 19 8.73 -2.89 7.52
N ALA A 20 8.42 -2.07 8.50
CA ALA A 20 8.38 -2.47 9.91
C ALA A 20 6.97 -2.35 10.47
N LEU A 21 6.51 -3.37 11.17
CA LEU A 21 5.41 -3.28 12.11
C LEU A 21 5.99 -3.06 13.51
N ILE A 22 5.66 -1.92 14.10
CA ILE A 22 6.17 -1.48 15.41
C ILE A 22 5.01 -1.50 16.40
N SER A 23 5.13 -2.26 17.48
CA SER A 23 4.14 -2.34 18.55
C SER A 23 4.78 -2.72 19.87
N ASP A 24 4.39 -2.05 20.94
CA ASP A 24 4.78 -2.37 22.33
C ASP A 24 6.31 -2.57 22.49
N GLY A 25 7.10 -1.71 21.84
CA GLY A 25 8.57 -1.76 21.88
C GLY A 25 9.19 -2.88 21.04
N LYS A 26 8.40 -3.67 20.31
CA LYS A 26 8.85 -4.73 19.39
C LYS A 26 8.77 -4.25 17.95
N ILE A 27 9.71 -4.72 17.14
CA ILE A 27 9.77 -4.40 15.70
C ILE A 27 9.82 -5.73 14.93
N SER A 28 8.86 -5.92 14.03
CA SER A 28 8.87 -7.00 13.04
C SER A 28 9.12 -6.40 11.67
N ILE A 29 10.04 -6.96 10.91
CA ILE A 29 10.52 -6.39 9.65
C ILE A 29 10.30 -7.39 8.52
N ILE A 30 9.86 -6.88 7.37
CA ILE A 30 9.90 -7.57 6.08
C ILE A 30 10.68 -6.73 5.07
N ASP A 31 11.28 -7.39 4.11
CA ASP A 31 11.95 -6.75 2.99
C ASP A 31 11.15 -6.98 1.71
N LYS A 32 11.13 -5.96 0.85
CA LYS A 32 10.45 -6.01 -0.44
C LYS A 32 11.06 -7.09 -1.34
N PHE A 33 10.21 -7.91 -1.93
CA PHE A 33 10.64 -9.01 -2.78
C PHE A 33 10.77 -8.59 -4.26
N HIS A 34 9.76 -7.91 -4.81
CA HIS A 34 9.78 -7.41 -6.18
C HIS A 34 10.28 -5.98 -6.24
N LEU A 35 11.43 -5.79 -6.87
CA LEU A 35 12.06 -4.48 -7.05
C LEU A 35 11.82 -4.02 -8.50
N PRO A 36 10.92 -3.04 -8.74
CA PRO A 36 10.65 -2.54 -10.08
C PRO A 36 11.85 -1.80 -10.66
N ASN A 37 12.07 -1.99 -11.95
CA ASN A 37 13.15 -1.36 -12.71
C ASN A 37 12.65 -0.93 -14.09
N TYR A 38 11.54 -0.19 -14.11
CA TYR A 38 10.90 0.30 -15.32
C TYR A 38 10.19 1.65 -15.05
N GLY A 39 9.96 2.43 -16.10
CA GLY A 39 9.33 3.74 -16.02
C GLY A 39 10.14 4.67 -15.12
N VAL A 40 9.53 5.13 -14.04
CA VAL A 40 10.15 6.02 -13.04
C VAL A 40 10.88 5.26 -11.93
N PHE A 41 10.83 3.93 -11.95
CA PHE A 41 11.41 3.10 -10.90
C PHE A 41 12.78 2.56 -11.31
N ASP A 42 13.75 2.65 -10.41
CA ASP A 42 15.11 2.14 -10.57
C ASP A 42 15.59 1.49 -9.24
N GLU A 43 14.70 0.66 -8.65
CA GLU A 43 14.94 0.10 -7.33
C GLU A 43 16.08 -0.91 -7.33
N GLN A 44 16.27 -1.68 -8.42
CA GLN A 44 17.33 -2.70 -8.50
C GLN A 44 18.74 -2.10 -8.47
N ARG A 45 18.89 -0.83 -8.82
CA ARG A 45 20.17 -0.12 -8.71
C ARG A 45 20.55 0.20 -7.27
N VAL A 46 19.54 0.39 -6.41
CA VAL A 46 19.71 0.89 -5.03
C VAL A 46 19.52 -0.20 -4.01
N PHE A 47 18.50 -1.03 -4.16
CA PHE A 47 18.09 -2.03 -3.20
C PHE A 47 18.44 -3.45 -3.62
N ASN A 48 18.60 -4.31 -2.64
CA ASN A 48 18.83 -5.73 -2.84
C ASN A 48 17.55 -6.53 -2.58
N LYS A 49 17.35 -7.57 -3.37
CA LYS A 49 16.30 -8.55 -3.16
C LYS A 49 16.66 -9.49 -2.00
N ASP A 50 15.67 -9.83 -1.17
CA ASP A 50 15.77 -10.84 -0.13
C ASP A 50 14.81 -12.01 -0.40
N ARG A 51 14.65 -12.87 0.58
CA ARG A 51 13.71 -13.99 0.56
C ARG A 51 12.26 -13.52 0.53
N MET A 52 11.37 -14.41 0.11
CA MET A 52 9.92 -14.22 0.19
C MET A 52 9.50 -13.88 1.63
N PRO A 53 8.71 -12.81 1.85
CA PRO A 53 8.28 -12.42 3.18
C PRO A 53 7.28 -13.43 3.76
N GLY A 54 7.35 -13.64 5.07
CA GLY A 54 6.34 -14.39 5.81
C GLY A 54 5.39 -13.45 6.56
N PRO A 55 4.23 -13.97 7.04
CA PRO A 55 3.28 -13.16 7.79
C PRO A 55 3.81 -12.76 9.16
N ILE A 56 3.39 -11.58 9.65
CA ILE A 56 3.72 -11.04 10.96
C ILE A 56 2.55 -11.29 11.91
N LEU A 57 2.80 -11.89 13.07
CA LEU A 57 1.78 -12.07 14.10
C LEU A 57 1.59 -10.77 14.90
N PHE A 58 0.39 -10.21 14.85
CA PHE A 58 0.01 -9.02 15.60
C PHE A 58 -1.35 -9.22 16.28
N LYS A 59 -1.39 -9.18 17.61
CA LYS A 59 -2.60 -9.37 18.43
C LYS A 59 -3.45 -10.60 18.06
N GLY A 60 -2.79 -11.70 17.76
CA GLY A 60 -3.44 -12.95 17.37
C GLY A 60 -3.79 -13.05 15.89
N ILE A 61 -3.59 -12.01 15.10
CA ILE A 61 -3.84 -11.98 13.65
C ILE A 61 -2.51 -12.09 12.90
N LYS A 62 -2.43 -12.97 11.92
CA LYS A 62 -1.29 -13.07 11.01
C LYS A 62 -1.47 -12.12 9.82
N ILE A 63 -0.70 -11.05 9.80
CA ILE A 63 -0.73 -10.01 8.77
C ILE A 63 0.27 -10.35 7.68
N GLY A 64 -0.20 -10.50 6.44
CA GLY A 64 0.61 -10.53 5.23
C GLY A 64 0.93 -9.09 4.79
N LEU A 65 2.14 -8.62 5.09
CA LEU A 65 2.59 -7.28 4.73
C LEU A 65 3.35 -7.32 3.41
N MET A 66 2.95 -6.45 2.48
CA MET A 66 3.55 -6.28 1.15
C MET A 66 3.97 -4.83 0.93
N ILE A 67 4.97 -4.61 0.08
CA ILE A 67 5.44 -3.27 -0.30
C ILE A 67 5.21 -3.08 -1.80
N CYS A 68 4.22 -2.28 -2.15
CA CYS A 68 3.94 -1.75 -3.48
C CYS A 68 3.96 -2.83 -4.57
N GLU A 69 5.07 -2.99 -5.30
CA GLU A 69 5.26 -3.94 -6.41
C GLU A 69 4.98 -5.39 -6.03
N ASP A 70 5.16 -5.77 -4.76
CA ASP A 70 4.86 -7.13 -4.28
C ASP A 70 3.40 -7.54 -4.53
N MET A 71 2.47 -6.58 -4.58
CA MET A 71 1.06 -6.85 -4.88
C MET A 71 0.82 -7.13 -6.38
N TRP A 72 1.66 -6.61 -7.28
CA TRP A 72 1.44 -6.71 -8.73
C TRP A 72 1.62 -8.13 -9.27
N TYR A 73 2.36 -8.97 -8.56
CA TYR A 73 2.56 -10.37 -8.88
C TYR A 73 1.82 -11.27 -7.88
N PRO A 74 1.34 -12.46 -8.30
CA PRO A 74 0.56 -13.34 -7.41
C PRO A 74 1.41 -14.00 -6.32
N ASP A 75 2.68 -14.29 -6.59
CA ASP A 75 3.55 -15.15 -5.80
C ASP A 75 3.73 -14.72 -4.34
N VAL A 76 3.84 -13.41 -4.07
CA VAL A 76 4.00 -12.91 -2.69
C VAL A 76 2.71 -13.08 -1.90
N ALA A 77 1.55 -12.73 -2.49
CA ALA A 77 0.25 -12.87 -1.83
C ALA A 77 -0.11 -14.34 -1.56
N GLU A 78 0.13 -15.22 -2.54
CA GLU A 78 -0.06 -16.67 -2.43
C GLU A 78 0.83 -17.25 -1.32
N SER A 79 2.13 -16.94 -1.33
CA SER A 79 3.07 -17.39 -0.30
C SER A 79 2.68 -16.94 1.11
N LEU A 80 2.20 -15.70 1.25
CA LEU A 80 1.70 -15.19 2.53
C LEU A 80 0.45 -15.95 2.99
N GLN A 81 -0.50 -16.21 2.09
CA GLN A 81 -1.71 -16.98 2.38
C GLN A 81 -1.37 -18.43 2.77
N GLU A 82 -0.51 -19.11 2.01
CA GLU A 82 -0.03 -20.49 2.33
C GLU A 82 0.70 -20.56 3.67
N SER A 83 1.39 -19.49 4.06
CA SER A 83 2.03 -19.35 5.38
C SER A 83 1.06 -18.98 6.49
N GLY A 84 -0.24 -18.85 6.17
CA GLY A 84 -1.33 -18.66 7.10
C GLY A 84 -1.64 -17.20 7.41
N ALA A 85 -1.33 -16.25 6.51
CA ALA A 85 -1.83 -14.89 6.63
C ALA A 85 -3.37 -14.88 6.64
N GLU A 86 -3.95 -13.92 7.37
CA GLU A 86 -5.40 -13.76 7.54
C GLU A 86 -5.89 -12.38 7.01
N LEU A 87 -4.97 -11.46 6.81
CA LEU A 87 -5.20 -10.11 6.31
C LEU A 87 -3.99 -9.66 5.49
N LEU A 88 -4.22 -9.12 4.31
CA LEU A 88 -3.18 -8.50 3.49
C LEU A 88 -3.16 -6.99 3.72
N ILE A 89 -1.97 -6.43 3.93
CA ILE A 89 -1.74 -4.98 4.01
C ILE A 89 -0.65 -4.61 3.02
N VAL A 90 -0.92 -3.64 2.15
CA VAL A 90 0.01 -3.15 1.14
C VAL A 90 0.31 -1.69 1.39
N ILE A 91 1.58 -1.35 1.64
CA ILE A 91 2.03 0.03 1.76
C ILE A 91 2.68 0.48 0.45
N ASN A 92 2.32 1.68 -0.02
CA ASN A 92 2.65 2.11 -1.37
C ASN A 92 3.19 3.53 -1.44
N GLY A 93 4.17 3.71 -2.33
CA GLY A 93 4.51 4.95 -2.97
C GLY A 93 4.21 4.83 -4.47
N SER A 94 2.95 4.61 -4.81
CA SER A 94 2.51 4.44 -6.20
C SER A 94 2.14 5.79 -6.80
N PRO A 95 2.92 6.33 -7.77
CA PRO A 95 2.66 7.64 -8.36
C PRO A 95 1.39 7.64 -9.20
N PHE A 96 0.80 8.82 -9.32
CA PHE A 96 -0.33 9.06 -10.20
C PHE A 96 0.08 8.83 -11.67
N ASP A 97 -0.75 8.10 -12.36
CA ASP A 97 -0.77 7.99 -13.81
C ASP A 97 -2.22 7.89 -14.28
N GLN A 98 -2.48 8.27 -15.51
CA GLN A 98 -3.82 8.19 -16.07
C GLN A 98 -4.27 6.70 -16.11
N ASN A 99 -5.45 6.40 -15.52
CA ASN A 99 -6.03 5.05 -15.38
C ASN A 99 -5.32 4.13 -14.35
N LYS A 100 -4.28 4.59 -13.67
CA LYS A 100 -3.55 3.78 -12.68
C LYS A 100 -4.42 3.34 -11.51
N GLU A 101 -5.44 4.12 -11.20
CA GLU A 101 -6.40 3.82 -10.13
C GLU A 101 -7.17 2.53 -10.42
N ASP A 102 -7.74 2.41 -11.62
CA ASP A 102 -8.47 1.21 -12.04
C ASP A 102 -7.54 -0.01 -12.09
N GLU A 103 -6.28 0.17 -12.51
CA GLU A 103 -5.27 -0.89 -12.48
C GLU A 103 -4.97 -1.36 -11.06
N ARG A 104 -4.72 -0.43 -10.12
CA ARG A 104 -4.46 -0.74 -8.71
C ARG A 104 -5.60 -1.56 -8.11
N LEU A 105 -6.83 -1.10 -8.33
CA LEU A 105 -8.02 -1.80 -7.84
C LEU A 105 -8.17 -3.18 -8.47
N SER A 106 -7.98 -3.30 -9.78
CA SER A 106 -8.08 -4.58 -10.50
C SER A 106 -7.05 -5.59 -10.02
N VAL A 107 -5.79 -5.16 -9.80
CA VAL A 107 -4.73 -6.01 -9.26
C VAL A 107 -5.05 -6.43 -7.82
N ALA A 108 -5.52 -5.51 -6.97
CA ALA A 108 -5.90 -5.84 -5.61
C ALA A 108 -7.07 -6.84 -5.55
N VAL A 109 -8.07 -6.67 -6.42
CA VAL A 109 -9.18 -7.64 -6.58
C VAL A 109 -8.66 -9.02 -6.97
N ALA A 110 -7.69 -9.10 -7.90
CA ALA A 110 -7.08 -10.37 -8.29
C ALA A 110 -6.41 -11.05 -7.08
N ARG A 111 -5.64 -10.32 -6.27
CA ARG A 111 -5.01 -10.85 -5.04
C ARG A 111 -6.05 -11.35 -4.03
N VAL A 112 -7.15 -10.61 -3.84
CA VAL A 112 -8.23 -11.05 -2.94
C VAL A 112 -8.92 -12.32 -3.47
N VAL A 113 -9.18 -12.40 -4.77
CA VAL A 113 -9.80 -13.60 -5.39
C VAL A 113 -8.90 -14.84 -5.26
N GLU A 114 -7.60 -14.68 -5.48
CA GLU A 114 -6.63 -15.79 -5.40
C GLU A 114 -6.45 -16.29 -3.97
N THR A 115 -6.41 -15.39 -2.99
CA THR A 115 -6.11 -15.74 -1.60
C THR A 115 -7.32 -15.91 -0.70
N ASN A 116 -8.49 -15.39 -1.09
CA ASN A 116 -9.69 -15.25 -0.26
C ASN A 116 -9.45 -14.44 1.03
N LEU A 117 -8.44 -13.57 1.04
CA LEU A 117 -8.11 -12.72 2.19
C LEU A 117 -8.57 -11.27 1.96
N PRO A 118 -9.04 -10.57 3.00
CA PRO A 118 -9.29 -9.14 2.91
C PRO A 118 -7.97 -8.38 2.71
N LEU A 119 -8.02 -7.25 1.98
CA LEU A 119 -6.85 -6.46 1.62
C LEU A 119 -7.04 -4.99 1.94
N ILE A 120 -6.03 -4.39 2.58
CA ILE A 120 -5.94 -2.95 2.84
C ILE A 120 -4.78 -2.39 2.01
N TYR A 121 -5.09 -1.47 1.10
CA TYR A 121 -4.14 -0.77 0.26
C TYR A 121 -3.96 0.66 0.76
N VAL A 122 -2.75 1.02 1.16
CA VAL A 122 -2.42 2.36 1.66
C VAL A 122 -1.43 3.01 0.71
N ASN A 123 -1.79 4.17 0.15
CA ASN A 123 -0.91 4.94 -0.74
C ASN A 123 -0.59 6.30 -0.13
N GLN A 124 0.62 6.78 -0.39
CA GLN A 124 1.02 8.12 0.02
C GLN A 124 0.37 9.20 -0.84
N ILE A 125 0.41 10.44 -0.36
CA ILE A 125 -0.07 11.62 -1.06
C ILE A 125 1.02 12.69 -1.06
N GLY A 126 1.10 13.47 -2.13
CA GLY A 126 1.99 14.62 -2.25
C GLY A 126 2.77 14.66 -3.55
N GLY A 127 3.42 15.80 -3.82
CA GLY A 127 4.37 15.97 -4.91
C GLY A 127 5.81 15.78 -4.41
N GLN A 128 6.62 15.08 -5.19
CA GLN A 128 8.04 14.86 -4.92
C GLN A 128 8.80 14.82 -6.24
N ASP A 129 9.68 15.80 -6.44
CA ASP A 129 10.40 16.00 -7.71
C ASP A 129 9.41 16.00 -8.90
N GLU A 130 9.57 15.15 -9.88
CA GLU A 130 8.66 14.98 -11.04
C GLU A 130 7.45 14.07 -10.76
N LEU A 131 7.34 13.50 -9.57
CA LEU A 131 6.27 12.57 -9.22
C LEU A 131 5.18 13.23 -8.38
N VAL A 132 3.94 12.81 -8.61
CA VAL A 132 2.79 13.17 -7.79
C VAL A 132 2.09 11.90 -7.33
N PHE A 133 1.77 11.83 -6.05
CA PHE A 133 1.08 10.70 -5.43
C PHE A 133 -0.33 11.15 -5.04
N ASP A 134 -1.31 10.44 -5.53
CA ASP A 134 -2.72 10.79 -5.46
C ASP A 134 -3.43 10.32 -4.18
N GLY A 135 -2.79 9.47 -3.38
CA GLY A 135 -3.43 8.84 -2.24
C GLY A 135 -4.42 7.78 -2.69
N GLY A 136 -5.72 8.01 -2.51
CA GLY A 136 -6.76 7.09 -2.96
C GLY A 136 -6.69 5.72 -2.32
N SER A 137 -6.23 5.63 -1.06
CA SER A 137 -6.15 4.37 -0.30
C SER A 137 -7.52 3.69 -0.21
N PHE A 138 -7.54 2.35 -0.23
CA PHE A 138 -8.80 1.59 -0.20
C PHE A 138 -8.67 0.28 0.57
N ALA A 139 -9.82 -0.36 0.83
CA ALA A 139 -9.85 -1.69 1.42
C ALA A 139 -10.95 -2.54 0.80
N LEU A 140 -10.62 -3.81 0.56
CA LEU A 140 -11.51 -4.82 0.01
C LEU A 140 -11.77 -5.91 1.07
N ASP A 141 -13.02 -6.37 1.17
CA ASP A 141 -13.32 -7.57 1.95
C ASP A 141 -12.89 -8.85 1.22
N SER A 142 -13.00 -9.99 1.89
CA SER A 142 -12.64 -11.31 1.33
C SER A 142 -13.48 -11.71 0.10
N SER A 143 -14.57 -11.00 -0.18
CA SER A 143 -15.41 -11.14 -1.38
C SER A 143 -15.13 -10.09 -2.45
N SER A 144 -14.00 -9.39 -2.36
CA SER A 144 -13.58 -8.30 -3.26
C SER A 144 -14.51 -7.08 -3.28
N LYS A 145 -15.35 -6.89 -2.26
CA LYS A 145 -16.20 -5.71 -2.15
C LYS A 145 -15.44 -4.57 -1.51
N LEU A 146 -15.58 -3.39 -2.10
CA LEU A 146 -14.99 -2.16 -1.57
C LEU A 146 -15.63 -1.78 -0.24
N LYS A 147 -14.85 -1.75 0.82
CA LYS A 147 -15.27 -1.41 2.19
C LYS A 147 -14.81 -0.04 2.65
N LEU A 148 -13.74 0.43 2.07
CA LEU A 148 -13.21 1.76 2.31
C LEU A 148 -12.62 2.31 1.00
N GLN A 149 -12.89 3.57 0.71
CA GLN A 149 -12.22 4.36 -0.31
C GLN A 149 -11.91 5.73 0.27
N SER A 150 -10.64 6.02 0.47
CA SER A 150 -10.16 7.34 0.86
C SER A 150 -10.33 8.33 -0.28
N SER A 151 -10.45 9.61 0.04
CA SER A 151 -10.37 10.64 -0.98
C SER A 151 -9.00 10.65 -1.66
N ALA A 152 -8.96 11.02 -2.93
CA ALA A 152 -7.72 11.38 -3.60
C ALA A 152 -7.34 12.85 -3.29
N TRP A 153 -6.07 13.20 -3.46
CA TRP A 153 -5.51 14.56 -3.47
C TRP A 153 -5.50 15.29 -2.13
N LYS A 154 -5.85 14.63 -1.04
CA LYS A 154 -5.79 15.20 0.32
C LYS A 154 -5.39 14.17 1.35
N GLU A 155 -4.70 14.61 2.39
CA GLU A 155 -4.41 13.79 3.56
C GLU A 155 -5.69 13.55 4.36
N GLU A 156 -5.93 12.30 4.75
CA GLU A 156 -7.02 11.94 5.65
C GLU A 156 -6.71 10.68 6.45
N ILE A 157 -7.36 10.55 7.59
CA ILE A 157 -7.31 9.35 8.43
C ILE A 157 -8.67 8.69 8.39
N ASN A 158 -8.71 7.45 7.96
CA ASN A 158 -9.91 6.63 7.92
C ASN A 158 -9.81 5.47 8.89
N HIS A 159 -10.95 5.04 9.42
CA HIS A 159 -11.05 3.90 10.31
C HIS A 159 -11.79 2.75 9.63
N ILE A 160 -11.23 1.55 9.71
CA ILE A 160 -11.88 0.31 9.30
C ILE A 160 -11.80 -0.70 10.44
N LYS A 161 -12.89 -1.41 10.68
CA LYS A 161 -12.90 -2.45 11.71
C LYS A 161 -12.62 -3.79 11.08
N ILE A 162 -11.73 -4.55 11.68
CA ILE A 162 -11.56 -5.97 11.41
C ILE A 162 -12.67 -6.69 12.18
N ILE A 163 -13.41 -7.54 11.51
CA ILE A 163 -14.54 -8.32 12.04
C ILE A 163 -14.35 -9.79 11.66
N ASN A 164 -15.10 -10.66 12.30
CA ASN A 164 -15.25 -12.03 11.83
C ASN A 164 -16.49 -12.11 10.90
N ASN A 165 -16.35 -12.77 9.77
CA ASN A 165 -17.48 -13.09 8.91
C ASN A 165 -18.28 -14.28 9.49
N ASN A 166 -19.36 -14.70 8.78
CA ASN A 166 -20.24 -15.78 9.23
C ASN A 166 -19.52 -17.14 9.41
N ASN A 167 -18.35 -17.31 8.81
CA ASN A 167 -17.50 -18.49 8.93
C ASN A 167 -16.39 -18.34 9.97
N SER A 168 -16.46 -17.30 10.82
CA SER A 168 -15.42 -16.93 11.80
C SER A 168 -14.05 -16.58 11.20
N LEU A 169 -13.99 -16.28 9.90
CA LEU A 169 -12.81 -15.79 9.23
C LEU A 169 -12.75 -14.26 9.35
N LEU A 170 -11.53 -13.73 9.36
CA LEU A 170 -11.33 -12.27 9.37
C LEU A 170 -11.91 -11.63 8.12
N ASP A 171 -12.51 -10.48 8.32
CA ASP A 171 -13.06 -9.65 7.25
C ASP A 171 -13.09 -8.17 7.67
N LEU A 172 -13.56 -7.30 6.77
CA LEU A 172 -13.60 -5.86 6.98
C LEU A 172 -15.04 -5.34 6.99
N SER A 173 -15.35 -4.48 7.98
CA SER A 173 -16.64 -3.79 8.01
C SER A 173 -16.71 -2.69 6.95
N LEU A 174 -17.93 -2.33 6.53
CA LEU A 174 -18.11 -1.13 5.71
C LEU A 174 -17.67 0.12 6.48
N SER A 175 -16.94 0.99 5.81
CA SER A 175 -16.49 2.29 6.28
C SER A 175 -16.87 3.38 5.25
N VAL A 176 -16.10 4.46 5.16
CA VAL A 176 -16.34 5.52 4.16
C VAL A 176 -15.93 5.04 2.77
N VAL A 177 -16.78 5.29 1.78
CA VAL A 177 -16.47 5.06 0.36
C VAL A 177 -16.66 6.37 -0.39
N ASN A 178 -15.56 7.10 -0.58
CA ASN A 178 -15.54 8.36 -1.31
C ASN A 178 -15.51 8.10 -2.83
N LYS A 179 -16.11 9.00 -3.58
CA LYS A 179 -15.95 9.03 -5.04
C LYS A 179 -14.60 9.64 -5.38
N ILE A 180 -13.87 9.02 -6.29
CA ILE A 180 -12.59 9.53 -6.79
C ILE A 180 -12.84 10.31 -8.09
N SER A 181 -12.13 11.43 -8.25
CA SER A 181 -12.17 12.23 -9.47
C SER A 181 -11.39 11.53 -10.58
N VAL A 182 -11.91 11.58 -11.80
CA VAL A 182 -11.30 10.95 -12.98
C VAL A 182 -11.12 11.96 -14.12
N GLY A 183 -10.37 11.61 -15.14
CA GLY A 183 -10.22 12.38 -16.35
C GLY A 183 -9.52 13.74 -16.14
N LEU A 184 -10.10 14.82 -16.63
CA LEU A 184 -9.49 16.15 -16.56
C LEU A 184 -9.40 16.70 -15.13
N GLU A 185 -10.38 16.42 -14.29
CA GLU A 185 -10.38 16.84 -12.88
C GLU A 185 -9.21 16.22 -12.12
N SER A 186 -8.96 14.96 -12.34
CA SER A 186 -7.82 14.25 -11.75
C SER A 186 -6.48 14.82 -12.21
N LYS A 187 -6.32 15.08 -13.52
CA LYS A 187 -5.12 15.73 -14.07
C LYS A 187 -4.87 17.11 -13.50
N TYR A 188 -5.94 17.93 -13.40
CA TYR A 188 -5.84 19.27 -12.81
C TYR A 188 -5.42 19.19 -11.34
N SER A 189 -6.00 18.27 -10.58
CA SER A 189 -5.65 18.07 -9.17
C SER A 189 -4.19 17.63 -9.01
N ALA A 190 -3.68 16.74 -9.88
CA ALA A 190 -2.29 16.34 -9.91
C ALA A 190 -1.34 17.52 -10.15
N MET A 191 -1.65 18.37 -11.12
CA MET A 191 -0.85 19.58 -11.43
C MET A 191 -0.84 20.56 -10.25
N VAL A 192 -1.99 20.81 -9.64
CA VAL A 192 -2.11 21.72 -8.48
C VAL A 192 -1.34 21.17 -7.29
N LEU A 193 -1.48 19.88 -6.98
CA LEU A 193 -0.78 19.23 -5.86
C LEU A 193 0.74 19.26 -6.08
N GLY A 194 1.20 18.88 -7.26
CA GLY A 194 2.62 18.87 -7.61
C GLY A 194 3.26 20.25 -7.50
N LEU A 195 2.62 21.28 -8.10
CA LEU A 195 3.11 22.66 -8.03
C LEU A 195 3.11 23.20 -6.60
N ARG A 196 2.02 22.99 -5.85
CA ARG A 196 1.90 23.45 -4.46
C ARG A 196 3.02 22.87 -3.60
N ASP A 197 3.23 21.56 -3.70
CA ASP A 197 4.22 20.88 -2.87
C ASP A 197 5.65 21.25 -3.29
N TYR A 198 5.91 21.42 -4.59
CA TYR A 198 7.19 21.92 -5.09
C TYR A 198 7.51 23.32 -4.54
N VAL A 199 6.55 24.24 -4.61
CA VAL A 199 6.72 25.61 -4.08
C VAL A 199 6.96 25.60 -2.57
N ASN A 200 6.15 24.82 -1.83
CA ASN A 200 6.25 24.77 -0.37
C ASN A 200 7.55 24.11 0.11
N LYS A 201 7.94 22.98 -0.47
CA LYS A 201 9.15 22.23 -0.10
C LYS A 201 10.42 23.02 -0.40
N ASN A 202 10.44 23.75 -1.48
CA ASN A 202 11.57 24.59 -1.88
C ASN A 202 11.54 26.01 -1.26
N LYS A 203 10.49 26.32 -0.47
CA LYS A 203 10.36 27.62 0.22
C LYS A 203 10.37 28.82 -0.72
N PHE A 204 9.82 28.67 -1.93
CA PHE A 204 9.65 29.80 -2.83
C PHE A 204 8.72 30.84 -2.21
N LYS A 205 9.12 32.11 -2.30
CA LYS A 205 8.26 33.25 -1.97
C LYS A 205 7.41 33.52 -3.20
N GLY A 206 6.16 33.03 -3.19
CA GLY A 206 5.19 33.10 -4.28
C GLY A 206 4.75 34.48 -4.63
#